data_8b0aa1e149fc57d15077fd1d106d6b98
#
_entry.id   8b0aa1e149fc57d15077fd1d106d6b98
#
_cell.length_a   1.000
_cell.length_b   1.000
_cell.length_c   1.000
_cell.angle_alpha   90.00
_cell.angle_beta   90.00
_cell.angle_gamma   90.00
#
_symmetry.space_group_name_H-M   'P 1'
#
loop_
_entity.id
_entity.type
_entity.pdbx_description
1 polymer ?
#
loop_
_entity_poly.entity_id
_entity_poly.type
_entity_poly.pdbx_seq_one_letter_code
_entity_poly.pdbx_strand_id
1 'polypeptide(L)'
;RKIKKFVVIGSSRGLGEAIVEEILESPDTYVFGVARTPLRDLPSCLRWSESNRYYHFELDIGNDAVQERLAEVCERLPNEAVCVILNAAYVESEVDQRGVLDYSIVREINQVGIDGVIKVVECFEEHLKRHNGVMVGVSSFSVYTPIAIEPMLAYAASKSYLDSFLRGLGRIWRGKASVLLVHLGRMGGKNRRRFPNFLVPTYQNVARMIIAQSNRTQGYREINYPIIYSVIYRYGLKMIPNKIFEMMIRSVFRKK
;
A
#
# COMPACT_ATOMS: atom_id res chain seq x y z
N ARG A 1 -17.46 -8.54 11.70
CA ARG A 1 -17.60 -9.19 10.39
C ARG A 1 -16.26 -9.76 9.96
N LYS A 2 -16.17 -11.06 9.59
CA LYS A 2 -14.94 -11.68 9.07
C LYS A 2 -14.98 -11.65 7.54
N ILE A 3 -14.11 -10.83 6.93
CA ILE A 3 -13.94 -10.81 5.47
C ILE A 3 -13.20 -12.07 5.06
N LYS A 4 -13.67 -12.72 3.99
CA LYS A 4 -13.11 -13.97 3.47
C LYS A 4 -12.45 -13.82 2.11
N LYS A 5 -12.77 -12.76 1.37
CA LYS A 5 -12.26 -12.51 0.03
C LYS A 5 -11.45 -11.21 0.00
N PHE A 6 -10.27 -11.29 -0.56
CA PHE A 6 -9.32 -10.18 -0.61
C PHE A 6 -8.81 -9.97 -2.03
N VAL A 7 -8.73 -8.72 -2.45
CA VAL A 7 -8.00 -8.29 -3.66
C VAL A 7 -6.75 -7.58 -3.19
N VAL A 8 -5.57 -8.07 -3.59
CA VAL A 8 -4.29 -7.49 -3.17
C VAL A 8 -3.59 -6.90 -4.39
N ILE A 9 -3.59 -5.59 -4.50
CA ILE A 9 -2.90 -4.87 -5.56
C ILE A 9 -1.43 -4.69 -5.15
N GLY A 10 -0.51 -5.30 -5.91
CA GLY A 10 0.90 -5.40 -5.55
C GLY A 10 1.20 -6.61 -4.67
N SER A 11 0.69 -7.80 -5.04
CA SER A 11 0.73 -9.04 -4.27
C SER A 11 2.05 -9.82 -4.34
N SER A 12 2.96 -9.50 -5.30
CA SER A 12 4.02 -10.42 -5.73
C SER A 12 5.28 -10.44 -4.85
N ARG A 13 5.51 -9.43 -4.02
CA ARG A 13 6.74 -9.32 -3.21
C ARG A 13 6.57 -8.47 -1.96
N GLY A 14 7.50 -8.65 -1.01
CA GLY A 14 7.61 -7.79 0.17
C GLY A 14 6.36 -7.82 1.05
N LEU A 15 5.79 -6.64 1.34
CA LEU A 15 4.58 -6.55 2.16
C LEU A 15 3.38 -7.20 1.48
N GLY A 16 3.23 -7.06 0.15
CA GLY A 16 2.12 -7.66 -0.59
C GLY A 16 2.13 -9.20 -0.52
N GLU A 17 3.30 -9.80 -0.66
CA GLU A 17 3.50 -11.25 -0.48
C GLU A 17 3.13 -11.68 0.95
N ALA A 18 3.63 -10.96 1.97
CA ALA A 18 3.32 -11.25 3.36
C ALA A 18 1.81 -11.10 3.68
N ILE A 19 1.13 -10.15 3.04
CA ILE A 19 -0.34 -9.99 3.16
C ILE A 19 -1.06 -11.20 2.59
N VAL A 20 -0.66 -11.68 1.40
CA VAL A 20 -1.23 -12.87 0.78
C VAL A 20 -1.02 -14.10 1.68
N GLU A 21 0.19 -14.30 2.19
CA GLU A 21 0.52 -15.38 3.10
C GLU A 21 -0.35 -15.37 4.37
N GLU A 22 -0.46 -14.21 5.03
CA GLU A 22 -1.27 -14.05 6.24
C GLU A 22 -2.76 -14.32 6.00
N ILE A 23 -3.31 -13.89 4.84
CA ILE A 23 -4.70 -14.18 4.47
C ILE A 23 -4.90 -15.68 4.31
N LEU A 24 -4.00 -16.37 3.61
CA LEU A 24 -4.11 -17.77 3.29
C LEU A 24 -3.83 -18.71 4.48
N GLU A 25 -3.32 -18.21 5.61
CA GLU A 25 -3.28 -18.99 6.88
C GLU A 25 -4.68 -19.40 7.35
N SER A 26 -5.72 -18.63 7.03
CA SER A 26 -7.10 -19.00 7.34
C SER A 26 -7.69 -19.87 6.21
N PRO A 27 -8.22 -21.08 6.50
CA PRO A 27 -8.67 -22.02 5.46
C PRO A 27 -9.85 -21.51 4.63
N ASP A 28 -10.66 -20.59 5.17
CA ASP A 28 -11.86 -20.07 4.54
C ASP A 28 -11.64 -18.80 3.72
N THR A 29 -10.38 -18.38 3.51
CA THR A 29 -10.07 -17.14 2.82
C THR A 29 -9.54 -17.37 1.42
N TYR A 30 -9.78 -16.40 0.53
CA TYR A 30 -9.35 -16.41 -0.86
C TYR A 30 -8.72 -15.09 -1.23
N VAL A 31 -7.73 -15.13 -2.11
CA VAL A 31 -6.99 -13.95 -2.58
C VAL A 31 -7.02 -13.85 -4.10
N PHE A 32 -7.37 -12.67 -4.58
CA PHE A 32 -7.21 -12.23 -5.95
C PHE A 32 -5.98 -11.30 -5.97
N GLY A 33 -4.83 -11.85 -6.36
CA GLY A 33 -3.57 -11.12 -6.37
C GLY A 33 -3.35 -10.44 -7.72
N VAL A 34 -3.09 -9.14 -7.70
CA VAL A 34 -2.76 -8.34 -8.89
C VAL A 34 -1.32 -7.86 -8.79
N ALA A 35 -0.50 -8.20 -9.77
CA ALA A 35 0.89 -7.76 -9.85
C ALA A 35 1.43 -7.86 -11.28
N ARG A 36 2.51 -7.12 -11.59
CA ARG A 36 3.21 -7.19 -12.88
C ARG A 36 4.01 -8.48 -13.07
N THR A 37 4.40 -9.10 -11.95
CA THR A 37 5.22 -10.31 -11.97
C THR A 37 4.40 -11.50 -12.46
N PRO A 38 4.85 -12.25 -13.48
CA PRO A 38 4.21 -13.48 -13.91
C PRO A 38 4.09 -14.49 -12.76
N LEU A 39 3.03 -15.31 -12.77
CA LEU A 39 2.79 -16.31 -11.71
C LEU A 39 4.00 -17.26 -11.54
N ARG A 40 4.62 -17.67 -12.65
CA ARG A 40 5.80 -18.57 -12.67
C ARG A 40 7.02 -18.00 -11.95
N ASP A 41 7.11 -16.66 -11.84
CA ASP A 41 8.25 -15.96 -11.27
C ASP A 41 8.02 -15.57 -9.80
N LEU A 42 6.87 -15.94 -9.23
CA LEU A 42 6.56 -15.70 -7.83
C LEU A 42 7.29 -16.73 -6.93
N PRO A 43 7.98 -16.28 -5.87
CA PRO A 43 8.75 -17.19 -5.00
C PRO A 43 7.95 -18.32 -4.35
N SER A 44 6.66 -18.08 -4.12
CA SER A 44 5.74 -19.00 -3.43
C SER A 44 4.60 -19.49 -4.33
N CYS A 45 4.72 -19.34 -5.67
CA CYS A 45 3.64 -19.60 -6.61
C CYS A 45 3.07 -21.04 -6.52
N LEU A 46 3.92 -22.05 -6.36
CA LEU A 46 3.48 -23.44 -6.25
C LEU A 46 2.60 -23.65 -5.00
N ARG A 47 3.02 -23.14 -3.83
CA ARG A 47 2.27 -23.26 -2.57
C ARG A 47 0.90 -22.56 -2.65
N TRP A 48 0.81 -21.41 -3.31
CA TRP A 48 -0.44 -20.67 -3.41
C TRP A 48 -1.37 -21.24 -4.47
N SER A 49 -0.84 -21.68 -5.63
CA SER A 49 -1.62 -22.28 -6.71
C SER A 49 -2.20 -23.63 -6.32
N GLU A 50 -1.48 -24.45 -5.56
CA GLU A 50 -1.96 -25.75 -5.08
C GLU A 50 -3.14 -25.63 -4.10
N SER A 51 -3.28 -24.49 -3.41
CA SER A 51 -4.36 -24.27 -2.46
C SER A 51 -5.73 -24.03 -3.10
N ASN A 52 -5.84 -23.78 -4.41
CA ASN A 52 -7.04 -23.32 -5.13
C ASN A 52 -7.72 -22.10 -4.47
N ARG A 53 -6.95 -21.32 -3.67
CA ARG A 53 -7.45 -20.15 -2.94
C ARG A 53 -6.71 -18.87 -3.32
N TYR A 54 -5.69 -18.97 -4.17
CA TYR A 54 -4.96 -17.84 -4.74
C TYR A 54 -5.16 -17.76 -6.25
N TYR A 55 -5.74 -16.65 -6.71
CA TYR A 55 -5.94 -16.34 -8.12
C TYR A 55 -5.03 -15.20 -8.50
N HIS A 56 -4.08 -15.43 -9.40
CA HIS A 56 -3.12 -14.43 -9.84
C HIS A 56 -3.55 -13.77 -11.15
N PHE A 57 -3.46 -12.44 -11.17
CA PHE A 57 -3.68 -11.61 -12.35
C PHE A 57 -2.42 -10.82 -12.65
N GLU A 58 -1.78 -11.14 -13.78
CA GLU A 58 -0.61 -10.42 -14.27
C GLU A 58 -1.07 -9.09 -14.91
N LEU A 59 -1.05 -8.01 -14.12
CA LEU A 59 -1.52 -6.69 -14.52
C LEU A 59 -0.57 -5.60 -14.02
N ASP A 60 -0.33 -4.61 -14.88
CA ASP A 60 0.29 -3.34 -14.48
C ASP A 60 -0.78 -2.26 -14.35
N ILE A 61 -1.06 -1.84 -13.11
CA ILE A 61 -2.07 -0.80 -12.84
C ILE A 61 -1.67 0.59 -13.38
N GLY A 62 -0.39 0.82 -13.67
CA GLY A 62 0.09 2.02 -14.35
C GLY A 62 -0.23 2.06 -15.85
N ASN A 63 -0.58 0.92 -16.44
CA ASN A 63 -0.91 0.85 -17.87
C ASN A 63 -2.32 1.38 -18.14
N ASP A 64 -2.49 2.13 -19.25
CA ASP A 64 -3.80 2.70 -19.60
C ASP A 64 -4.83 1.64 -20.02
N ALA A 65 -4.39 0.54 -20.61
CA ALA A 65 -5.25 -0.57 -21.02
C ALA A 65 -5.66 -1.51 -19.86
N VAL A 66 -5.33 -1.19 -18.62
CA VAL A 66 -5.58 -2.10 -17.48
C VAL A 66 -7.05 -2.15 -17.05
N GLN A 67 -7.86 -1.16 -17.43
CA GLN A 67 -9.25 -1.02 -16.95
C GLN A 67 -10.11 -2.25 -17.25
N GLU A 68 -10.06 -2.73 -18.49
CA GLU A 68 -10.82 -3.93 -18.93
C GLU A 68 -10.37 -5.18 -18.13
N ARG A 69 -9.06 -5.31 -17.92
CA ARG A 69 -8.50 -6.43 -17.18
C ARG A 69 -8.81 -6.38 -15.67
N LEU A 70 -8.93 -5.18 -15.08
CA LEU A 70 -9.42 -5.01 -13.71
C LEU A 70 -10.91 -5.37 -13.60
N ALA A 71 -11.71 -5.06 -14.63
CA ALA A 71 -13.11 -5.47 -14.68
C ALA A 71 -13.26 -7.00 -14.63
N GLU A 72 -12.41 -7.76 -15.35
CA GLU A 72 -12.38 -9.23 -15.26
C GLU A 72 -12.12 -9.73 -13.83
N VAL A 73 -11.26 -9.04 -13.07
CA VAL A 73 -11.03 -9.37 -11.66
C VAL A 73 -12.30 -9.12 -10.85
N CYS A 74 -12.95 -7.98 -11.06
CA CYS A 74 -14.17 -7.61 -10.36
C CYS A 74 -15.33 -8.57 -10.64
N GLU A 75 -15.50 -9.02 -11.89
CA GLU A 75 -16.53 -9.97 -12.31
C GLU A 75 -16.39 -11.36 -11.66
N ARG A 76 -15.15 -11.75 -11.33
CA ARG A 76 -14.88 -13.01 -10.63
C ARG A 76 -15.11 -12.94 -9.12
N LEU A 77 -15.37 -11.75 -8.57
CA LEU A 77 -15.67 -11.63 -7.15
C LEU A 77 -17.07 -12.17 -6.85
N PRO A 78 -17.20 -12.90 -5.74
CA PRO A 78 -18.53 -13.35 -5.30
C PRO A 78 -19.36 -12.16 -4.79
N ASN A 79 -20.69 -12.32 -4.83
CA ASN A 79 -21.64 -11.33 -4.33
C ASN A 79 -21.63 -11.22 -2.80
N GLU A 80 -20.46 -10.92 -2.25
CA GLU A 80 -20.24 -10.74 -0.81
C GLU A 80 -19.20 -9.64 -0.56
N ALA A 81 -19.02 -9.31 0.71
CA ALA A 81 -18.04 -8.30 1.08
C ALA A 81 -16.61 -8.73 0.80
N VAL A 82 -15.89 -7.88 0.13
CA VAL A 82 -14.46 -8.04 -0.15
C VAL A 82 -13.64 -6.94 0.53
N CYS A 83 -12.36 -7.22 0.72
CA CYS A 83 -11.36 -6.22 1.08
C CYS A 83 -10.41 -6.01 -0.10
N VAL A 84 -10.34 -4.78 -0.61
CA VAL A 84 -9.38 -4.38 -1.64
C VAL A 84 -8.23 -3.65 -0.99
N ILE A 85 -6.99 -4.14 -1.17
CA ILE A 85 -5.78 -3.61 -0.54
C ILE A 85 -4.89 -2.96 -1.60
N LEU A 86 -4.79 -1.64 -1.56
CA LEU A 86 -3.93 -0.82 -2.40
C LEU A 86 -2.52 -0.79 -1.80
N ASN A 87 -1.70 -1.79 -2.14
CA ASN A 87 -0.31 -1.93 -1.67
C ASN A 87 0.72 -1.63 -2.76
N ALA A 88 0.35 -1.73 -4.03
CA ALA A 88 1.27 -1.44 -5.14
C ALA A 88 1.88 -0.03 -5.02
N ALA A 89 3.19 0.02 -5.20
CA ALA A 89 3.94 1.25 -5.33
C ALA A 89 5.17 1.02 -6.21
N TYR A 90 5.49 1.98 -7.04
CA TYR A 90 6.77 2.06 -7.70
C TYR A 90 7.69 2.94 -6.86
N VAL A 91 8.83 2.41 -6.46
CA VAL A 91 9.79 3.09 -5.59
C VAL A 91 11.16 2.98 -6.22
N GLU A 92 11.60 4.07 -6.81
CA GLU A 92 12.93 4.22 -7.39
C GLU A 92 13.43 5.64 -7.12
N SER A 93 14.75 5.83 -7.20
CA SER A 93 15.35 7.16 -7.07
C SER A 93 15.08 7.97 -8.32
N GLU A 94 14.29 9.03 -8.21
CA GLU A 94 14.04 9.97 -9.30
C GLU A 94 15.12 11.06 -9.45
N VAL A 95 16.22 10.96 -8.68
CA VAL A 95 17.32 11.93 -8.72
C VAL A 95 18.62 11.21 -9.07
N ASP A 96 19.33 11.67 -10.08
CA ASP A 96 20.64 11.15 -10.47
C ASP A 96 21.74 11.60 -9.50
N GLN A 97 22.99 11.09 -9.71
CA GLN A 97 24.14 11.44 -8.86
C GLN A 97 24.52 12.93 -8.89
N ARG A 98 24.01 13.69 -9.87
CA ARG A 98 24.25 15.14 -10.03
C ARG A 98 23.12 15.98 -9.42
N GLY A 99 22.07 15.33 -8.84
CA GLY A 99 20.92 16.02 -8.29
C GLY A 99 19.88 16.43 -9.35
N VAL A 100 19.91 15.84 -10.55
CA VAL A 100 18.97 16.14 -11.64
C VAL A 100 17.81 15.15 -11.59
N LEU A 101 16.57 15.66 -11.70
CA LEU A 101 15.37 14.83 -11.74
C LEU A 101 15.24 14.06 -13.05
N ASP A 102 14.99 12.77 -12.93
CA ASP A 102 14.53 11.93 -14.04
C ASP A 102 12.99 11.94 -14.09
N TYR A 103 12.45 12.72 -15.01
CA TYR A 103 11.02 12.85 -15.19
C TYR A 103 10.33 11.59 -15.71
N SER A 104 11.07 10.63 -16.30
CA SER A 104 10.49 9.34 -16.68
C SER A 104 10.14 8.53 -15.46
N ILE A 105 11.02 8.46 -14.47
CA ILE A 105 10.80 7.83 -13.18
C ILE A 105 9.66 8.53 -12.41
N VAL A 106 9.63 9.87 -12.41
CA VAL A 106 8.53 10.64 -11.80
C VAL A 106 7.17 10.26 -12.41
N ARG A 107 7.11 10.12 -13.74
CA ARG A 107 5.87 9.70 -14.42
C ARG A 107 5.47 8.28 -14.04
N GLU A 108 6.39 7.32 -14.03
CA GLU A 108 6.11 5.93 -13.64
C GLU A 108 5.58 5.84 -12.19
N ILE A 109 6.19 6.58 -11.27
CA ILE A 109 5.70 6.65 -9.88
C ILE A 109 4.26 7.18 -9.84
N ASN A 110 3.94 8.23 -10.61
CA ASN A 110 2.61 8.82 -10.64
C ASN A 110 1.59 7.91 -11.34
N GLN A 111 1.98 7.26 -12.44
CA GLN A 111 1.12 6.30 -13.14
C GLN A 111 0.67 5.16 -12.22
N VAL A 112 1.57 4.62 -11.39
CA VAL A 112 1.21 3.57 -10.43
C VAL A 112 0.51 4.14 -9.20
N GLY A 113 1.05 5.23 -8.63
CA GLY A 113 0.64 5.75 -7.32
C GLY A 113 -0.57 6.67 -7.34
N ILE A 114 -0.93 7.23 -8.49
CA ILE A 114 -2.07 8.13 -8.69
C ILE A 114 -3.07 7.51 -9.66
N ASP A 115 -2.70 7.40 -10.95
CA ASP A 115 -3.62 6.95 -11.99
C ASP A 115 -4.06 5.49 -11.77
N GLY A 116 -3.12 4.62 -11.40
CA GLY A 116 -3.42 3.22 -11.06
C GLY A 116 -4.34 3.09 -9.86
N VAL A 117 -4.17 3.94 -8.84
CA VAL A 117 -5.07 3.98 -7.68
C VAL A 117 -6.48 4.39 -8.10
N ILE A 118 -6.62 5.41 -8.96
CA ILE A 118 -7.93 5.86 -9.47
C ILE A 118 -8.61 4.73 -10.20
N LYS A 119 -7.92 4.07 -11.15
CA LYS A 119 -8.45 2.95 -11.95
C LYS A 119 -8.94 1.79 -11.06
N VAL A 120 -8.16 1.44 -10.03
CA VAL A 120 -8.57 0.39 -9.08
C VAL A 120 -9.81 0.80 -8.28
N VAL A 121 -9.84 2.03 -7.76
CA VAL A 121 -10.99 2.50 -6.99
C VAL A 121 -12.25 2.53 -7.86
N GLU A 122 -12.17 3.08 -9.07
CA GLU A 122 -13.25 3.14 -10.02
C GLU A 122 -13.83 1.73 -10.32
N CYS A 123 -12.95 0.77 -10.57
CA CYS A 123 -13.37 -0.61 -10.87
C CYS A 123 -14.11 -1.28 -9.70
N PHE A 124 -13.63 -1.11 -8.46
CA PHE A 124 -14.18 -1.84 -7.31
C PHE A 124 -15.22 -1.05 -6.50
N GLU A 125 -15.41 0.25 -6.75
CA GLU A 125 -16.28 1.13 -5.96
C GLU A 125 -17.70 0.59 -5.83
N GLU A 126 -18.34 0.23 -6.95
CA GLU A 126 -19.73 -0.25 -6.97
C GLU A 126 -19.87 -1.56 -6.17
N HIS A 127 -18.95 -2.50 -6.36
CA HIS A 127 -18.94 -3.77 -5.62
C HIS A 127 -18.76 -3.53 -4.11
N LEU A 128 -17.79 -2.68 -3.72
CA LEU A 128 -17.54 -2.36 -2.33
C LEU A 128 -18.75 -1.70 -1.65
N LYS A 129 -19.42 -0.77 -2.33
CA LYS A 129 -20.61 -0.10 -1.82
C LYS A 129 -21.80 -1.06 -1.68
N ARG A 130 -22.02 -1.92 -2.67
CA ARG A 130 -23.14 -2.86 -2.68
C ARG A 130 -23.05 -3.90 -1.58
N HIS A 131 -21.84 -4.35 -1.27
CA HIS A 131 -21.60 -5.44 -0.32
C HIS A 131 -20.97 -4.99 1.01
N ASN A 132 -20.94 -3.68 1.30
CA ASN A 132 -20.29 -3.11 2.49
C ASN A 132 -18.81 -3.53 2.62
N GLY A 133 -18.07 -3.57 1.53
CA GLY A 133 -16.66 -3.95 1.50
C GLY A 133 -15.75 -2.95 2.21
N VAL A 134 -14.44 -3.24 2.15
CA VAL A 134 -13.40 -2.40 2.73
C VAL A 134 -12.33 -2.08 1.69
N MET A 135 -12.01 -0.79 1.53
CA MET A 135 -10.83 -0.34 0.80
C MET A 135 -9.72 -0.05 1.80
N VAL A 136 -8.56 -0.67 1.63
CA VAL A 136 -7.36 -0.43 2.45
C VAL A 136 -6.31 0.29 1.61
N GLY A 137 -5.86 1.45 2.05
CA GLY A 137 -4.73 2.14 1.44
C GLY A 137 -3.46 2.00 2.28
N VAL A 138 -2.40 1.46 1.67
CA VAL A 138 -1.08 1.39 2.29
C VAL A 138 -0.30 2.66 1.95
N SER A 139 -0.27 3.57 2.90
CA SER A 139 0.43 4.85 2.83
C SER A 139 1.77 4.83 3.58
N SER A 140 2.40 5.96 3.74
CA SER A 140 3.73 6.11 4.32
C SER A 140 3.79 7.28 5.29
N PHE A 141 4.70 7.23 6.26
CA PHE A 141 5.00 8.39 7.10
C PHE A 141 5.67 9.55 6.33
N SER A 142 6.11 9.33 5.09
CA SER A 142 6.61 10.40 4.21
C SER A 142 5.61 11.53 4.00
N VAL A 143 4.31 11.26 4.13
CA VAL A 143 3.24 12.27 4.03
C VAL A 143 3.24 13.30 5.17
N TYR A 144 3.92 13.00 6.28
CA TYR A 144 4.01 13.89 7.43
C TYR A 144 5.34 14.65 7.50
N THR A 145 6.29 14.39 6.60
CA THR A 145 7.56 15.09 6.58
C THR A 145 7.36 16.52 6.09
N PRO A 146 7.93 17.53 6.77
CA PRO A 146 7.78 18.94 6.37
C PRO A 146 8.48 19.26 5.04
N ILE A 147 9.46 18.45 4.67
CA ILE A 147 10.25 18.58 3.43
C ILE A 147 10.34 17.18 2.80
N ALA A 148 10.13 17.12 1.49
CA ALA A 148 10.38 15.87 0.75
C ALA A 148 11.86 15.48 0.91
N ILE A 149 12.07 14.23 1.31
CA ILE A 149 13.43 13.70 1.45
C ILE A 149 13.86 13.18 0.07
N GLU A 150 14.87 13.80 -0.49
CA GLU A 150 15.50 13.26 -1.70
C GLU A 150 16.06 11.84 -1.42
N PRO A 151 15.90 10.91 -2.33
CA PRO A 151 15.36 10.94 -3.69
C PRO A 151 13.92 10.39 -3.79
N MET A 152 13.01 10.75 -2.91
CA MET A 152 11.66 10.17 -2.81
C MET A 152 10.57 11.25 -2.98
N LEU A 153 10.81 12.27 -3.79
CA LEU A 153 9.90 13.39 -4.01
C LEU A 153 8.55 12.93 -4.59
N ALA A 154 8.59 12.25 -5.74
CA ALA A 154 7.38 11.79 -6.43
C ALA A 154 6.66 10.72 -5.62
N TYR A 155 7.39 9.82 -4.97
CA TYR A 155 6.80 8.82 -4.07
C TYR A 155 6.05 9.48 -2.91
N ALA A 156 6.64 10.46 -2.22
CA ALA A 156 5.98 11.16 -1.12
C ALA A 156 4.73 11.92 -1.61
N ALA A 157 4.81 12.54 -2.80
CA ALA A 157 3.67 13.22 -3.42
C ALA A 157 2.53 12.23 -3.76
N SER A 158 2.84 11.08 -4.36
CA SER A 158 1.84 10.06 -4.67
C SER A 158 1.17 9.48 -3.42
N LYS A 159 1.92 9.29 -2.32
CA LYS A 159 1.34 8.85 -1.04
C LYS A 159 0.49 9.95 -0.39
N SER A 160 0.84 11.22 -0.55
CA SER A 160 0.00 12.34 -0.10
C SER A 160 -1.31 12.43 -0.90
N TYR A 161 -1.26 12.15 -2.21
CA TYR A 161 -2.46 12.01 -3.02
C TYR A 161 -3.36 10.87 -2.49
N LEU A 162 -2.80 9.67 -2.31
CA LEU A 162 -3.52 8.51 -1.77
C LEU A 162 -4.22 8.84 -0.44
N ASP A 163 -3.52 9.52 0.48
CA ASP A 163 -4.06 9.95 1.76
C ASP A 163 -5.30 10.85 1.60
N SER A 164 -5.15 11.91 0.83
CA SER A 164 -6.21 12.89 0.63
C SER A 164 -7.42 12.26 -0.09
N PHE A 165 -7.15 11.44 -1.10
CA PHE A 165 -8.15 10.76 -1.88
C PHE A 165 -8.97 9.76 -1.03
N LEU A 166 -8.31 8.88 -0.27
CA LEU A 166 -9.00 7.91 0.57
C LEU A 166 -9.73 8.54 1.76
N ARG A 167 -9.24 9.65 2.31
CA ARG A 167 -9.99 10.42 3.31
C ARG A 167 -11.28 11.00 2.72
N GLY A 168 -11.22 11.50 1.48
CA GLY A 168 -12.40 11.95 0.74
C GLY A 168 -13.38 10.82 0.51
N LEU A 169 -12.92 9.68 0.01
CA LEU A 169 -13.74 8.48 -0.22
C LEU A 169 -14.40 7.98 1.06
N GLY A 170 -13.69 7.96 2.19
CA GLY A 170 -14.26 7.55 3.48
C GLY A 170 -15.44 8.41 3.94
N ARG A 171 -15.50 9.68 3.51
CA ARG A 171 -16.66 10.56 3.73
C ARG A 171 -17.79 10.28 2.76
N ILE A 172 -17.46 10.16 1.45
CA ILE A 172 -18.43 9.92 0.38
C ILE A 172 -19.09 8.54 0.55
N TRP A 173 -18.33 7.52 0.96
CA TRP A 173 -18.81 6.15 1.10
C TRP A 173 -19.46 5.85 2.47
N ARG A 174 -19.64 6.86 3.31
CA ARG A 174 -20.22 6.67 4.66
C ARG A 174 -21.53 5.88 4.60
N GLY A 175 -21.59 4.78 5.38
CA GLY A 175 -22.74 3.89 5.45
C GLY A 175 -22.90 2.90 4.29
N LYS A 176 -22.01 2.95 3.29
CA LYS A 176 -22.05 2.06 2.10
C LYS A 176 -20.83 1.14 2.03
N ALA A 177 -19.63 1.70 2.26
CA ALA A 177 -18.38 0.95 2.30
C ALA A 177 -17.47 1.55 3.35
N SER A 178 -16.39 0.84 3.69
CA SER A 178 -15.41 1.27 4.69
C SER A 178 -14.06 1.56 4.06
N VAL A 179 -13.32 2.49 4.65
CA VAL A 179 -11.95 2.84 4.20
C VAL A 179 -11.00 2.76 5.40
N LEU A 180 -9.93 1.98 5.25
CA LEU A 180 -8.83 1.89 6.20
C LEU A 180 -7.57 2.49 5.56
N LEU A 181 -7.07 3.58 6.11
CA LEU A 181 -5.82 4.19 5.72
C LEU A 181 -4.71 3.81 6.70
N VAL A 182 -3.62 3.23 6.20
CA VAL A 182 -2.52 2.71 7.03
C VAL A 182 -1.24 3.45 6.68
N HIS A 183 -0.70 4.25 7.60
CA HIS A 183 0.61 4.87 7.46
C HIS A 183 1.67 3.95 8.03
N LEU A 184 2.63 3.59 7.19
CA LEU A 184 3.73 2.70 7.56
C LEU A 184 5.05 3.46 7.66
N GLY A 185 5.80 3.14 8.69
CA GLY A 185 7.20 3.51 8.81
C GLY A 185 8.12 2.54 8.06
N ARG A 186 9.41 2.64 8.36
CA ARG A 186 10.39 1.71 7.83
C ARG A 186 10.06 0.29 8.27
N MET A 187 10.04 -0.64 7.33
CA MET A 187 9.84 -2.07 7.56
C MET A 187 11.13 -2.83 7.27
N GLY A 188 11.33 -3.94 7.97
CA GLY A 188 12.48 -4.82 7.76
C GLY A 188 12.10 -6.06 6.96
N GLY A 189 12.80 -6.30 5.85
CA GLY A 189 12.80 -7.59 5.15
C GLY A 189 13.56 -8.67 5.93
N LYS A 190 13.79 -9.84 5.29
CA LYS A 190 14.42 -11.03 5.91
C LYS A 190 15.81 -10.78 6.55
N ASN A 191 16.53 -9.72 6.20
CA ASN A 191 17.91 -9.42 6.67
C ASN A 191 18.01 -8.36 7.77
N ARG A 192 17.12 -8.35 8.70
CA ARG A 192 16.85 -7.30 9.65
C ARG A 192 17.61 -7.38 10.99
N ARG A 193 18.92 -7.44 11.03
CA ARG A 193 19.69 -7.63 12.29
C ARG A 193 20.00 -6.36 13.11
N ARG A 194 19.58 -5.14 12.70
CA ARG A 194 20.04 -3.88 13.34
C ARG A 194 19.03 -3.11 14.19
N PHE A 195 17.73 -3.41 14.14
CA PHE A 195 16.71 -2.61 14.85
C PHE A 195 15.70 -3.47 15.61
N PRO A 196 15.23 -3.02 16.80
CA PRO A 196 14.17 -3.70 17.55
C PRO A 196 12.84 -3.74 16.76
N ASN A 197 12.04 -4.77 17.00
CA ASN A 197 10.75 -4.98 16.30
C ASN A 197 9.77 -3.84 16.47
N PHE A 198 9.77 -3.15 17.60
CA PHE A 198 8.86 -2.04 17.86
C PHE A 198 9.20 -0.78 17.04
N LEU A 199 10.45 -0.66 16.55
CA LEU A 199 10.86 0.45 15.67
C LEU A 199 10.74 0.07 14.19
N VAL A 200 11.12 -1.16 13.82
CA VAL A 200 11.13 -1.62 12.42
C VAL A 200 10.43 -2.97 12.36
N PRO A 201 9.09 -3.03 12.25
CA PRO A 201 8.34 -4.28 12.20
C PRO A 201 8.68 -5.10 10.95
N THR A 202 8.45 -6.42 11.03
CA THR A 202 8.54 -7.32 9.87
C THR A 202 7.34 -7.13 8.94
N TYR A 203 7.46 -7.54 7.69
CA TYR A 203 6.32 -7.57 6.76
C TYR A 203 5.17 -8.41 7.31
N GLN A 204 5.44 -9.55 7.95
CA GLN A 204 4.42 -10.41 8.55
C GLN A 204 3.66 -9.71 9.69
N ASN A 205 4.37 -8.98 10.56
CA ASN A 205 3.70 -8.23 11.64
C ASN A 205 2.80 -7.13 11.08
N VAL A 206 3.24 -6.45 10.03
CA VAL A 206 2.44 -5.44 9.33
C VAL A 206 1.23 -6.08 8.64
N ALA A 207 1.42 -7.19 7.92
CA ALA A 207 0.36 -7.93 7.25
C ALA A 207 -0.73 -8.36 8.25
N ARG A 208 -0.32 -9.00 9.36
CA ARG A 208 -1.25 -9.41 10.45
C ARG A 208 -2.04 -8.23 10.99
N MET A 209 -1.39 -7.10 11.22
CA MET A 209 -2.05 -5.88 11.67
C MET A 209 -3.07 -5.38 10.64
N ILE A 210 -2.70 -5.30 9.35
CA ILE A 210 -3.61 -4.83 8.29
C ILE A 210 -4.85 -5.73 8.21
N ILE A 211 -4.69 -7.05 8.17
CA ILE A 211 -5.79 -8.00 8.09
C ILE A 211 -6.70 -7.93 9.33
N ALA A 212 -6.12 -7.89 10.52
CA ALA A 212 -6.89 -7.75 11.75
C ALA A 212 -7.71 -6.45 11.77
N GLN A 213 -7.13 -5.35 11.29
CA GLN A 213 -7.81 -4.05 11.29
C GLN A 213 -8.84 -3.92 10.16
N SER A 214 -8.59 -4.50 8.98
CA SER A 214 -9.59 -4.51 7.90
C SER A 214 -10.90 -5.18 8.33
N ASN A 215 -10.81 -6.27 9.11
CA ASN A 215 -11.98 -6.96 9.66
C ASN A 215 -12.76 -6.14 10.71
N ARG A 216 -12.11 -5.16 11.35
CA ARG A 216 -12.69 -4.31 12.42
C ARG A 216 -13.13 -2.94 11.91
N THR A 217 -12.74 -2.57 10.68
CA THR A 217 -13.02 -1.23 10.16
C THR A 217 -14.48 -1.08 9.77
N GLN A 218 -15.10 -0.03 10.31
CA GLN A 218 -16.43 0.43 9.94
C GLN A 218 -16.34 1.94 9.66
N GLY A 219 -16.80 2.35 8.48
CA GLY A 219 -16.65 3.71 7.99
C GLY A 219 -15.18 4.05 7.67
N TYR A 220 -14.72 5.23 8.05
CA TYR A 220 -13.34 5.66 7.85
C TYR A 220 -12.49 5.43 9.09
N ARG A 221 -11.32 4.82 8.92
CA ARG A 221 -10.33 4.62 9.98
C ARG A 221 -8.92 4.87 9.46
N GLU A 222 -8.10 5.49 10.30
CA GLU A 222 -6.68 5.75 10.05
C GLU A 222 -5.81 5.08 11.11
N ILE A 223 -4.72 4.44 10.70
CA ILE A 223 -3.78 3.74 11.58
C ILE A 223 -2.35 4.16 11.22
N ASN A 224 -1.57 4.41 12.27
CA ASN A 224 -0.15 4.70 12.17
C ASN A 224 0.64 3.54 12.79
N TYR A 225 1.53 2.91 12.01
CA TYR A 225 2.27 1.76 12.50
C TYR A 225 3.74 1.76 12.05
N PRO A 226 4.72 1.64 12.96
CA PRO A 226 4.57 1.66 14.42
C PRO A 226 4.15 3.02 14.97
N ILE A 227 3.40 3.02 16.07
CA ILE A 227 2.81 4.25 16.65
C ILE A 227 3.87 5.30 17.04
N ILE A 228 5.08 4.86 17.40
CA ILE A 228 6.17 5.77 17.78
C ILE A 228 6.54 6.73 16.63
N TYR A 229 6.48 6.28 15.38
CA TYR A 229 6.70 7.15 14.22
C TYR A 229 5.63 8.21 14.09
N SER A 230 4.39 7.90 14.47
CA SER A 230 3.30 8.88 14.47
C SER A 230 3.64 10.08 15.35
N VAL A 231 4.17 9.83 16.54
CA VAL A 231 4.56 10.90 17.46
C VAL A 231 5.71 11.73 16.88
N ILE A 232 6.74 11.08 16.35
CA ILE A 232 7.91 11.75 15.80
C ILE A 232 7.56 12.55 14.54
N TYR A 233 6.93 11.91 13.55
CA TYR A 233 6.70 12.52 12.23
C TYR A 233 5.53 13.49 12.22
N ARG A 234 4.46 13.19 12.94
CA ARG A 234 3.25 14.03 12.93
C ARG A 234 3.37 15.26 13.82
N TYR A 235 4.12 15.16 14.92
CA TYR A 235 4.24 16.22 15.90
C TYR A 235 5.69 16.72 16.06
N GLY A 236 6.65 15.82 16.24
CA GLY A 236 8.05 16.17 16.52
C GLY A 236 8.72 16.94 15.37
N LEU A 237 8.63 16.44 14.15
CA LEU A 237 9.30 17.07 13.00
C LEU A 237 8.70 18.42 12.64
N LYS A 238 7.40 18.65 12.89
CA LYS A 238 6.75 19.94 12.64
C LYS A 238 7.22 21.05 13.59
N MET A 239 7.80 20.69 14.74
CA MET A 239 8.36 21.65 15.69
C MET A 239 9.81 22.03 15.35
N ILE A 240 10.44 21.31 14.43
CA ILE A 240 11.83 21.59 14.01
C ILE A 240 11.78 22.64 12.89
N PRO A 241 12.45 23.79 13.04
CA PRO A 241 12.58 24.78 11.97
C PRO A 241 13.18 24.16 10.71
N ASN A 242 12.66 24.50 9.52
CA ASN A 242 13.07 23.91 8.25
C ASN A 242 14.58 23.92 8.03
N LYS A 243 15.28 25.00 8.40
CA LYS A 243 16.74 25.10 8.29
C LYS A 243 17.48 24.03 9.13
N ILE A 244 17.00 23.75 10.34
CA ILE A 244 17.60 22.73 11.21
C ILE A 244 17.32 21.34 10.62
N PHE A 245 16.11 21.11 10.13
CA PHE A 245 15.75 19.85 9.50
C PHE A 245 16.57 19.56 8.23
N GLU A 246 16.80 20.56 7.37
CA GLU A 246 17.70 20.46 6.21
C GLU A 246 19.15 20.13 6.63
N MET A 247 19.67 20.78 7.66
CA MET A 247 21.02 20.48 8.18
C MET A 247 21.12 19.03 8.66
N MET A 248 20.10 18.52 9.37
CA MET A 248 20.06 17.13 9.84
C MET A 248 20.04 16.16 8.65
N ILE A 249 19.21 16.40 7.66
CA ILE A 249 19.13 15.58 6.44
C ILE A 249 20.49 15.58 5.72
N ARG A 250 21.07 16.73 5.45
CA ARG A 250 22.39 16.85 4.80
C ARG A 250 23.49 16.10 5.54
N SER A 251 23.44 16.07 6.88
CA SER A 251 24.43 15.35 7.70
C SER A 251 24.29 13.82 7.59
N VAL A 252 23.06 13.33 7.40
CA VAL A 252 22.77 11.89 7.27
C VAL A 252 23.13 11.38 5.86
N PHE A 253 22.89 12.17 4.82
CA PHE A 253 23.12 11.78 3.41
C PHE A 253 24.53 12.11 2.89
N ARG A 254 25.32 12.98 3.56
CA ARG A 254 26.72 13.24 3.23
C ARG A 254 27.69 12.07 3.59
N LYS A 255 27.22 11.02 4.26
CA LYS A 255 28.02 9.85 4.66
C LYS A 255 27.87 8.63 3.75
N LYS A 256 27.52 8.86 2.48
CA LYS A 256 27.58 7.80 1.46
C LYS A 256 28.50 8.19 0.32
#